data_3012ec29cd8166bd23defb6c1d47b74a
#
_entry.id   3012ec29cd8166bd23defb6c1d47b74a
#
_cell.length_a   1.000
_cell.length_b   1.000
_cell.length_c   1.000
_cell.angle_alpha   90.00
_cell.angle_beta   90.00
_cell.angle_gamma   90.00
#
_symmetry.space_group_name_H-M   'P 1'
#
loop_
_entity.id
_entity.type
_entity.pdbx_description
1 polymer ?
#
loop_
_entity_poly.entity_id
_entity_poly.type
_entity_poly.pdbx_seq_one_letter_code
_entity_poly.pdbx_strand_id
1 'polypeptide(L)'
;MYLDNAATTPLKSEVKDYIISLLDTYQNPSSMYQSGVNAKQIITTARNNVAKFINADPENIIFTSGGSASNNLVIRGYFSGVINYFMMYSPIAHKSMIKCIEGCIHPHQCQPIPV
;
A
#
# COMPACT_ATOMS: atom_id res chain seq x y z
N MET A 1 -1.17 28.20 -11.71
CA MET A 1 -1.68 27.63 -10.45
C MET A 1 -1.98 26.17 -10.70
N TYR A 2 -1.45 25.24 -9.87
CA TYR A 2 -1.75 23.80 -9.99
C TYR A 2 -3.07 23.49 -9.28
N LEU A 3 -4.01 22.86 -9.99
CA LEU A 3 -5.38 22.61 -9.47
C LEU A 3 -5.76 21.12 -9.44
N ASP A 4 -4.84 20.22 -9.81
CA ASP A 4 -5.08 18.77 -9.85
C ASP A 4 -4.48 18.06 -8.62
N ASN A 5 -4.94 18.43 -7.45
CA ASN A 5 -4.49 17.80 -6.20
C ASN A 5 -4.96 16.33 -6.06
N ALA A 6 -5.89 15.88 -6.91
CA ALA A 6 -6.26 14.46 -6.98
C ALA A 6 -5.16 13.60 -7.60
N ALA A 7 -4.36 14.15 -8.51
CA ALA A 7 -3.23 13.44 -9.11
C ALA A 7 -2.03 13.41 -8.16
N THR A 8 -1.68 14.55 -7.55
CA THR A 8 -0.57 14.67 -6.60
C THR A 8 -0.66 15.96 -5.79
N THR A 9 0.06 16.00 -4.68
CA THR A 9 0.20 17.19 -3.83
C THR A 9 1.67 17.48 -3.55
N PRO A 10 2.06 18.77 -3.35
CA PRO A 10 3.41 19.09 -2.91
C PRO A 10 3.69 18.49 -1.53
N LEU A 11 4.94 18.11 -1.29
CA LEU A 11 5.37 17.72 0.03
C LEU A 11 5.31 18.91 0.99
N LYS A 12 4.78 18.69 2.18
CA LYS A 12 4.88 19.64 3.28
C LYS A 12 6.36 19.80 3.70
N SER A 13 6.75 20.98 4.14
CA SER A 13 8.12 21.28 4.57
C SER A 13 8.63 20.29 5.62
N GLU A 14 7.81 20.02 6.64
CA GLU A 14 8.17 19.12 7.74
C GLU A 14 8.42 17.69 7.25
N VAL A 15 7.64 17.24 6.26
CA VAL A 15 7.83 15.90 5.65
C VAL A 15 9.11 15.86 4.83
N LYS A 16 9.39 16.92 4.07
CA LYS A 16 10.62 17.06 3.29
C LYS A 16 11.86 17.02 4.20
N ASP A 17 11.85 17.80 5.29
CA ASP A 17 12.95 17.89 6.24
C ASP A 17 13.18 16.54 6.93
N TYR A 18 12.11 15.84 7.28
CA TYR A 18 12.19 14.49 7.85
C TYR A 18 12.79 13.48 6.86
N ILE A 19 12.39 13.52 5.58
CA ILE A 19 12.98 12.66 4.54
C ILE A 19 14.48 12.94 4.41
N ILE A 20 14.89 14.22 4.37
CA ILE A 20 16.28 14.60 4.28
C ILE A 20 17.07 14.05 5.48
N SER A 21 16.54 14.13 6.70
CA SER A 21 17.19 13.60 7.90
C SER A 21 17.40 12.08 7.90
N LEU A 22 16.65 11.35 7.06
CA LEU A 22 16.76 9.89 6.94
C LEU A 22 17.66 9.44 5.80
N LEU A 23 18.12 10.32 4.90
CA LEU A 23 18.88 9.90 3.71
C LEU A 23 20.19 9.17 4.03
N ASP A 24 20.80 9.47 5.19
CA ASP A 24 22.01 8.78 5.65
C ASP A 24 21.73 7.45 6.37
N THR A 25 20.45 7.07 6.52
CA THR A 25 20.04 5.82 7.13
C THR A 25 19.91 4.74 6.05
N TYR A 26 21.03 4.12 5.67
CA TYR A 26 21.11 3.13 4.59
C TYR A 26 21.19 1.67 5.08
N GLN A 27 21.15 1.44 6.38
CA GLN A 27 21.36 0.11 6.96
C GLN A 27 20.14 -0.80 6.76
N ASN A 28 20.44 -2.09 6.58
CA ASN A 28 19.39 -3.10 6.46
C ASN A 28 18.67 -3.31 7.81
N PRO A 29 17.35 -3.06 7.88
CA PRO A 29 16.57 -3.23 9.13
C PRO A 29 16.46 -4.70 9.60
N SER A 30 16.87 -5.68 8.80
CA SER A 30 16.95 -7.08 9.18
C SER A 30 18.31 -7.46 9.80
N SER A 31 19.27 -6.54 9.82
CA SER A 31 20.59 -6.77 10.42
C SER A 31 20.51 -6.77 11.94
N MET A 32 21.31 -7.63 12.57
CA MET A 32 21.43 -7.69 14.05
C MET A 32 22.35 -6.61 14.63
N TYR A 33 23.07 -5.85 13.81
CA TYR A 33 23.91 -4.75 14.26
C TYR A 33 23.05 -3.58 14.76
N GLN A 34 23.61 -2.77 15.68
CA GLN A 34 22.90 -1.61 16.26
C GLN A 34 22.30 -0.67 15.20
N SER A 35 23.04 -0.44 14.13
CA SER A 35 22.54 0.39 13.01
C SER A 35 21.33 -0.18 12.30
N GLY A 36 21.25 -1.51 12.12
CA GLY A 36 20.06 -2.19 11.58
C GLY A 36 18.88 -2.14 12.55
N VAL A 37 19.13 -2.32 13.85
CA VAL A 37 18.12 -2.15 14.90
C VAL A 37 17.53 -0.75 14.88
N ASN A 38 18.36 0.28 14.72
CA ASN A 38 17.91 1.67 14.61
C ASN A 38 17.03 1.89 13.36
N ALA A 39 17.43 1.35 12.21
CA ALA A 39 16.63 1.41 10.99
C ALA A 39 15.26 0.70 11.15
N LYS A 40 15.25 -0.47 11.80
CA LYS A 40 14.02 -1.21 12.13
C LYS A 40 13.10 -0.39 13.05
N GLN A 41 13.68 0.31 14.05
CA GLN A 41 12.91 1.15 14.98
C GLN A 41 12.17 2.28 14.25
N ILE A 42 12.78 2.91 13.23
CA ILE A 42 12.14 3.95 12.42
C ILE A 42 10.88 3.39 11.73
N ILE A 43 11.00 2.22 11.08
CA ILE A 43 9.88 1.56 10.41
C ILE A 43 8.78 1.17 11.41
N THR A 44 9.18 0.63 12.56
CA THR A 44 8.23 0.23 13.62
C THR A 44 7.47 1.43 14.15
N THR A 45 8.16 2.55 14.38
CA THR A 45 7.53 3.80 14.84
C THR A 45 6.53 4.32 13.80
N ALA A 46 6.89 4.32 12.51
CA ALA A 46 6.00 4.72 11.43
C ALA A 46 4.75 3.82 11.38
N ARG A 47 4.93 2.50 11.50
CA ARG A 47 3.84 1.52 11.52
C ARG A 47 2.88 1.77 12.69
N ASN A 48 3.41 1.97 13.89
CA ASN A 48 2.61 2.27 15.07
C ASN A 48 1.81 3.57 14.92
N ASN A 49 2.41 4.61 14.33
CA ASN A 49 1.73 5.88 14.10
C ASN A 49 0.57 5.74 13.12
N VAL A 50 0.76 5.01 12.01
CA VAL A 50 -0.31 4.75 11.04
C VAL A 50 -1.42 3.92 11.70
N ALA A 51 -1.09 2.84 12.39
CA ALA A 51 -2.03 1.98 13.09
C ALA A 51 -2.89 2.77 14.09
N LYS A 52 -2.25 3.60 14.91
CA LYS A 52 -2.93 4.48 15.87
C LYS A 52 -3.87 5.46 15.17
N PHE A 53 -3.45 6.04 14.05
CA PHE A 53 -4.24 7.02 13.30
C PHE A 53 -5.55 6.42 12.75
N ILE A 54 -5.51 5.15 12.30
CA ILE A 54 -6.69 4.45 11.75
C ILE A 54 -7.35 3.49 12.74
N ASN A 55 -6.93 3.52 14.01
CA ASN A 55 -7.42 2.61 15.07
C ASN A 55 -7.33 1.13 14.70
N ALA A 56 -6.17 0.72 14.18
CA ALA A 56 -5.87 -0.65 13.79
C ALA A 56 -4.70 -1.22 14.62
N ASP A 57 -4.51 -2.54 14.55
CA ASP A 57 -3.34 -3.20 15.11
C ASP A 57 -2.11 -2.96 14.20
N PRO A 58 -0.95 -2.58 14.74
CA PRO A 58 0.29 -2.43 13.98
C PRO A 58 0.67 -3.64 13.12
N GLU A 59 0.37 -4.84 13.57
CA GLU A 59 0.63 -6.09 12.83
C GLU A 59 -0.18 -6.17 11.52
N ASN A 60 -1.28 -5.44 11.43
CA ASN A 60 -2.14 -5.37 10.24
C ASN A 60 -1.72 -4.27 9.26
N ILE A 61 -0.65 -3.51 9.55
CA ILE A 61 -0.16 -2.45 8.66
C ILE A 61 0.95 -3.01 7.76
N ILE A 62 0.73 -2.98 6.46
CA ILE A 62 1.70 -3.40 5.45
C ILE A 62 2.06 -2.20 4.57
N PHE A 63 3.34 -1.83 4.57
CA PHE A 63 3.86 -0.80 3.66
C PHE A 63 4.11 -1.41 2.28
N THR A 64 3.65 -0.72 1.25
CA THR A 64 3.82 -1.10 -0.15
C THR A 64 4.46 0.03 -0.94
N SER A 65 4.89 -0.24 -2.17
CA SER A 65 5.45 0.78 -3.06
C SER A 65 4.40 1.75 -3.64
N GLY A 66 3.11 1.52 -3.40
CA GLY A 66 2.02 2.39 -3.87
C GLY A 66 0.70 1.65 -4.03
N GLY A 67 -0.35 2.38 -4.43
CA GLY A 67 -1.72 1.86 -4.53
C GLY A 67 -1.87 0.65 -5.45
N SER A 68 -1.14 0.61 -6.57
CA SER A 68 -1.16 -0.56 -7.47
C SER A 68 -0.60 -1.81 -6.80
N ALA A 69 0.48 -1.68 -6.02
CA ALA A 69 1.04 -2.79 -5.26
C ALA A 69 0.07 -3.24 -4.16
N SER A 70 -0.57 -2.30 -3.46
CA SER A 70 -1.58 -2.58 -2.43
C SER A 70 -2.77 -3.33 -3.03
N ASN A 71 -3.32 -2.88 -4.16
CA ASN A 71 -4.42 -3.54 -4.84
C ASN A 71 -4.05 -4.98 -5.25
N ASN A 72 -2.85 -5.17 -5.81
CA ASN A 72 -2.37 -6.51 -6.16
C ASN A 72 -2.20 -7.41 -4.93
N LEU A 73 -1.64 -6.88 -3.84
CA LEU A 73 -1.45 -7.64 -2.61
C LEU A 73 -2.78 -8.13 -2.05
N VAL A 74 -3.78 -7.24 -1.97
CA VAL A 74 -5.11 -7.59 -1.43
C VAL A 74 -5.84 -8.55 -2.37
N ILE A 75 -5.96 -8.20 -3.65
CA ILE A 75 -6.78 -8.98 -4.60
C ILE A 75 -6.15 -10.34 -4.84
N ARG A 76 -4.85 -10.40 -5.18
CA ARG A 76 -4.17 -11.68 -5.42
C ARG A 76 -4.00 -12.50 -4.14
N GLY A 77 -3.66 -11.85 -3.03
CA GLY A 77 -3.46 -12.53 -1.75
C GLY A 77 -4.75 -13.15 -1.23
N TYR A 78 -5.87 -12.42 -1.29
CA TYR A 78 -7.16 -12.92 -0.81
C TYR A 78 -7.68 -14.07 -1.68
N PHE A 79 -7.56 -13.97 -3.01
CA PHE A 79 -8.10 -14.98 -3.92
C PHE A 79 -7.12 -16.12 -4.25
N SER A 80 -5.88 -16.05 -3.77
CA SER A 80 -4.90 -17.13 -3.90
C SER A 80 -5.36 -18.34 -3.10
N GLY A 81 -5.69 -19.44 -3.81
CA GLY A 81 -6.14 -20.68 -3.17
C GLY A 81 -7.64 -20.76 -2.87
N VAL A 82 -8.42 -19.73 -3.17
CA VAL A 82 -9.89 -19.81 -3.09
C VAL A 82 -10.42 -20.38 -4.40
N ILE A 83 -11.13 -21.49 -4.32
CA ILE A 83 -11.81 -22.15 -5.45
C ILE A 83 -13.30 -21.74 -5.37
N ASN A 84 -13.91 -21.33 -6.47
CA ASN A 84 -15.33 -20.95 -6.51
C ASN A 84 -15.66 -19.63 -5.78
N TYR A 85 -15.17 -18.53 -6.31
CA TYR A 85 -15.59 -17.19 -5.91
C TYR A 85 -16.18 -16.44 -7.12
N PHE A 86 -17.00 -15.46 -6.83
CA PHE A 86 -17.51 -14.51 -7.80
C PHE A 86 -17.22 -13.10 -7.30
N MET A 87 -16.60 -12.29 -8.13
CA MET A 87 -16.25 -10.90 -7.78
C MET A 87 -17.06 -9.92 -8.62
N MET A 88 -17.70 -8.99 -7.96
CA MET A 88 -18.29 -7.82 -8.60
C MET A 88 -17.41 -6.60 -8.35
N TYR A 89 -17.20 -5.77 -9.35
CA TYR A 89 -16.41 -4.56 -9.25
C TYR A 89 -17.05 -3.39 -9.99
N SER A 90 -16.75 -2.17 -9.53
CA SER A 90 -17.22 -0.96 -10.20
C SER A 90 -16.45 -0.73 -11.51
N PRO A 91 -17.13 -0.55 -12.66
CA PRO A 91 -16.46 -0.29 -13.94
C PRO A 91 -15.73 1.07 -13.98
N ILE A 92 -16.06 1.97 -13.06
CA ILE A 92 -15.39 3.27 -12.90
C ILE A 92 -14.28 3.24 -11.85
N ALA A 93 -13.93 2.06 -11.31
CA ALA A 93 -12.82 1.93 -10.37
C ALA A 93 -11.49 2.29 -11.05
N HIS A 94 -10.48 2.61 -10.24
CA HIS A 94 -9.16 2.93 -10.76
C HIS A 94 -8.57 1.78 -11.58
N LYS A 95 -7.91 2.08 -12.70
CA LYS A 95 -7.35 1.10 -13.64
C LYS A 95 -6.47 0.03 -12.98
N SER A 96 -5.72 0.38 -11.93
CA SER A 96 -4.87 -0.58 -11.20
C SER A 96 -5.67 -1.70 -10.53
N MET A 97 -6.90 -1.39 -10.06
CA MET A 97 -7.80 -2.38 -9.49
C MET A 97 -8.41 -3.26 -10.60
N ILE A 98 -8.98 -2.63 -11.64
CA ILE A 98 -9.61 -3.36 -12.76
C ILE A 98 -8.60 -4.31 -13.41
N LYS A 99 -7.39 -3.83 -13.74
CA LYS A 99 -6.34 -4.66 -14.35
C LYS A 99 -5.88 -5.80 -13.44
N CYS A 100 -5.87 -5.59 -12.13
CA CYS A 100 -5.53 -6.65 -11.19
C CYS A 100 -6.62 -7.74 -11.18
N ILE A 101 -7.89 -7.34 -11.15
CA ILE A 101 -9.03 -8.25 -11.16
C ILE A 101 -9.04 -9.07 -12.47
N GLU A 102 -8.99 -8.40 -13.62
CA GLU A 102 -8.96 -9.03 -14.94
C GLU A 102 -7.79 -9.98 -15.12
N GLY A 103 -6.64 -9.69 -14.51
CA GLY A 103 -5.43 -10.53 -14.62
C GLY A 103 -5.35 -11.69 -13.64
N CYS A 104 -6.20 -11.73 -12.61
CA CYS A 104 -6.14 -12.74 -11.56
C CYS A 104 -7.31 -13.71 -11.57
N ILE A 105 -8.40 -13.34 -12.20
CA ILE A 105 -9.70 -14.01 -12.10
C ILE A 105 -10.12 -14.49 -13.48
N HIS A 106 -10.61 -15.72 -13.58
CA HIS A 106 -11.20 -16.19 -14.82
C HIS A 106 -12.38 -15.29 -15.23
N PRO A 107 -12.54 -14.96 -16.52
CA PRO A 107 -13.59 -14.05 -17.00
C PRO A 107 -15.02 -14.42 -16.56
N HIS A 108 -15.26 -15.71 -16.29
CA HIS A 108 -16.56 -16.19 -15.81
C HIS A 108 -16.80 -15.95 -14.30
N GLN A 109 -15.79 -15.54 -13.57
CA GLN A 109 -15.84 -15.35 -12.11
C GLN A 109 -15.82 -13.87 -11.71
N CYS A 110 -15.74 -12.95 -12.66
CA CYS A 110 -15.80 -11.52 -12.39
C CYS A 110 -16.77 -10.80 -13.34
N GLN A 111 -17.54 -9.88 -12.79
CA GLN A 111 -18.45 -9.04 -13.58
C GLN A 111 -18.42 -7.59 -13.08
N PRO A 112 -18.43 -6.62 -14.01
CA PRO A 112 -18.69 -5.24 -13.63
C PRO A 112 -20.13 -5.09 -13.15
N ILE A 113 -20.31 -4.29 -12.11
CA ILE A 113 -21.66 -3.90 -11.65
C ILE A 113 -22.26 -3.00 -12.74
N PRO A 114 -23.49 -3.29 -13.24
CA PRO A 114 -24.16 -2.39 -14.18
C PRO A 114 -24.28 -0.99 -13.58
N VAL A 115 -24.00 0.04 -14.38
CA VAL A 115 -24.11 1.46 -14.01
C VAL A 115 -25.41 2.00 -14.56
#